data_6ffb07d7896dcd5127310db15c5952f4
#
_entry.id   6ffb07d7896dcd5127310db15c5952f4
#
_cell.length_a   1.000
_cell.length_b   1.000
_cell.length_c   1.000
_cell.angle_alpha   90.00
_cell.angle_beta   90.00
_cell.angle_gamma   90.00
#
_symmetry.space_group_name_H-M   'P 1'
#
loop_
_entity.id
_entity.type
_entity.pdbx_description
1 polymer ?
#
loop_
_entity_poly.entity_id
_entity_poly.type
_entity_poly.pdbx_seq_one_letter_code
_entity_poly.pdbx_strand_id
1 'polypeptide(L)'
;MFKKFTIFFSLLLCSAMAFAQDFPERSATLVTDYTNTLSADDKQKLESKLVAFNDSTSIQIAVVIMKSTGSYDINDYGQQLLRKWGIGQKEKNNGILVIVAISDRKMAIQTGYGAEGPLPDVLTQRIIQDDMKPHFKAGDYYGGLDAATDDIIKATKGEFKAEAQENDQSSGGDGAGIIILIVIVVVILIIIFRNRGGGGGRQIIDRRGGASPFWWFLAGSMLGGSGRSSGSDWGGFSGGSGGGGGGGFGGFGGGSGGGGGSSGSW
;
A
#
# COMPACT_ATOMS: atom_id res chain seq x y z
N MET A 1 16.43 3.20 53.83
CA MET A 1 16.18 3.77 52.48
C MET A 1 16.83 2.95 51.37
N PHE A 2 18.07 2.50 51.47
CA PHE A 2 18.77 1.73 50.43
C PHE A 2 18.03 0.46 49.99
N LYS A 3 17.46 -0.36 50.88
CA LYS A 3 16.74 -1.59 50.51
C LYS A 3 15.51 -1.34 49.64
N LYS A 4 14.80 -0.23 49.83
CA LYS A 4 13.65 0.12 48.96
C LYS A 4 14.09 0.60 47.57
N PHE A 5 15.23 1.27 47.50
CA PHE A 5 15.81 1.74 46.24
C PHE A 5 16.35 0.58 45.41
N THR A 6 17.00 -0.41 46.02
CA THR A 6 17.48 -1.62 45.32
C THR A 6 16.34 -2.48 44.80
N ILE A 7 15.23 -2.59 45.54
CA ILE A 7 14.04 -3.33 45.06
C ILE A 7 13.39 -2.61 43.87
N PHE A 8 13.26 -1.29 43.95
CA PHE A 8 12.70 -0.48 42.85
C PHE A 8 13.57 -0.56 41.59
N PHE A 9 14.89 -0.47 41.74
CA PHE A 9 15.84 -0.58 40.62
C PHE A 9 15.87 -1.98 40.00
N SER A 10 15.76 -3.03 40.83
CA SER A 10 15.65 -4.42 40.38
C SER A 10 14.35 -4.65 39.60
N LEU A 11 13.23 -4.07 40.08
CA LEU A 11 11.94 -4.16 39.37
C LEU A 11 11.97 -3.42 38.03
N LEU A 12 12.63 -2.26 38.00
CA LEU A 12 12.82 -1.48 36.76
C LEU A 12 13.72 -2.24 35.77
N LEU A 13 14.76 -2.91 36.23
CA LEU A 13 15.66 -3.73 35.40
C LEU A 13 14.95 -4.96 34.83
N CYS A 14 14.11 -5.64 35.65
CA CYS A 14 13.28 -6.76 35.18
C CYS A 14 12.25 -6.34 34.13
N SER A 15 11.66 -5.14 34.23
CA SER A 15 10.71 -4.64 33.24
C SER A 15 11.36 -4.30 31.89
N ALA A 16 12.64 -3.93 31.88
CA ALA A 16 13.38 -3.63 30.66
C ALA A 16 13.74 -4.89 29.84
N MET A 17 13.76 -6.07 30.46
CA MET A 17 14.05 -7.33 29.78
C MET A 17 12.83 -7.97 29.08
N ALA A 18 11.62 -7.46 29.29
CA ALA A 18 10.38 -8.10 28.87
C ALA A 18 9.98 -7.82 27.42
N PHE A 19 10.70 -7.00 26.65
CA PHE A 19 10.29 -6.54 25.31
C PHE A 19 11.29 -6.86 24.19
N ALA A 20 12.09 -7.88 24.32
CA ALA A 20 12.92 -8.32 23.22
C ALA A 20 12.08 -9.17 22.24
N GLN A 21 11.62 -8.59 21.15
CA GLN A 21 11.03 -9.33 20.05
C GLN A 21 12.13 -10.11 19.34
N ASP A 22 12.05 -11.43 19.38
CA ASP A 22 12.96 -12.30 18.63
C ASP A 22 12.52 -12.38 17.17
N PHE A 23 13.18 -11.59 16.33
CA PHE A 23 13.11 -11.77 14.90
C PHE A 23 14.11 -12.83 14.45
N PRO A 24 13.76 -13.64 13.46
CA PRO A 24 14.70 -14.58 12.89
C PRO A 24 15.94 -13.86 12.32
N GLU A 25 17.06 -14.58 12.30
CA GLU A 25 18.27 -14.07 11.69
C GLU A 25 18.04 -13.79 10.21
N ARG A 26 18.80 -12.81 9.69
CA ARG A 26 18.74 -12.42 8.29
C ARG A 26 19.04 -13.62 7.38
N SER A 27 18.14 -13.91 6.47
CA SER A 27 18.30 -15.00 5.51
C SER A 27 19.36 -14.68 4.43
N ALA A 28 19.98 -15.73 3.94
CA ALA A 28 20.86 -15.67 2.77
C ALA A 28 20.10 -15.89 1.44
N THR A 29 18.79 -16.14 1.49
CA THR A 29 17.93 -16.40 0.33
C THR A 29 16.73 -15.44 0.34
N LEU A 30 16.16 -15.19 -0.85
CA LEU A 30 14.93 -14.38 -0.98
C LEU A 30 13.71 -15.14 -0.51
N VAL A 31 13.68 -16.48 -0.64
CA VAL A 31 12.59 -17.33 -0.15
C VAL A 31 13.05 -18.08 1.09
N THR A 32 12.45 -17.73 2.23
CA THR A 32 12.75 -18.35 3.52
C THR A 32 11.50 -19.00 4.07
N ASP A 33 11.50 -20.31 4.16
CA ASP A 33 10.39 -21.12 4.71
C ASP A 33 10.85 -21.84 5.98
N TYR A 34 10.38 -21.37 7.12
CA TYR A 34 10.66 -21.97 8.44
C TYR A 34 9.71 -23.11 8.79
N THR A 35 8.70 -23.36 7.97
CA THR A 35 7.61 -24.32 8.26
C THR A 35 7.64 -25.54 7.36
N ASN A 36 8.52 -25.53 6.35
CA ASN A 36 8.55 -26.52 5.27
C ASN A 36 7.17 -26.70 4.60
N THR A 37 6.49 -25.59 4.41
CA THR A 37 5.17 -25.55 3.73
C THR A 37 5.33 -25.74 2.23
N LEU A 38 6.40 -25.23 1.65
CA LEU A 38 6.75 -25.42 0.23
C LEU A 38 7.59 -26.67 0.04
N SER A 39 7.40 -27.36 -1.10
CA SER A 39 8.33 -28.38 -1.53
C SER A 39 9.70 -27.77 -1.87
N ALA A 40 10.77 -28.57 -1.86
CA ALA A 40 12.10 -28.09 -2.22
C ALA A 40 12.13 -27.53 -3.65
N ASP A 41 11.44 -28.17 -4.59
CA ASP A 41 11.31 -27.75 -5.98
C ASP A 41 10.58 -26.41 -6.10
N ASP A 42 9.47 -26.24 -5.40
CA ASP A 42 8.68 -25.00 -5.45
C ASP A 42 9.43 -23.82 -4.83
N LYS A 43 10.10 -24.08 -3.70
CA LYS A 43 10.99 -23.09 -3.08
C LYS A 43 12.09 -22.66 -4.05
N GLN A 44 12.73 -23.61 -4.74
CA GLN A 44 13.80 -23.31 -5.70
C GLN A 44 13.28 -22.55 -6.93
N LYS A 45 12.12 -22.91 -7.46
CA LYS A 45 11.48 -22.17 -8.58
C LYS A 45 11.20 -20.72 -8.20
N LEU A 46 10.58 -20.51 -7.03
CA LEU A 46 10.27 -19.19 -6.54
C LEU A 46 11.54 -18.37 -6.29
N GLU A 47 12.57 -18.95 -5.64
CA GLU A 47 13.87 -18.31 -5.42
C GLU A 47 14.50 -17.90 -6.76
N SER A 48 14.56 -18.79 -7.74
CA SER A 48 15.17 -18.51 -9.05
C SER A 48 14.43 -17.37 -9.77
N LYS A 49 13.09 -17.33 -9.69
CA LYS A 49 12.28 -16.24 -10.23
C LYS A 49 12.61 -14.89 -9.58
N LEU A 50 12.68 -14.86 -8.27
CA LEU A 50 12.94 -13.63 -7.52
C LEU A 50 14.37 -13.13 -7.67
N VAL A 51 15.34 -14.03 -7.73
CA VAL A 51 16.76 -13.70 -8.02
C VAL A 51 16.87 -13.09 -9.41
N ALA A 52 16.32 -13.73 -10.44
CA ALA A 52 16.35 -13.20 -11.81
C ALA A 52 15.69 -11.82 -11.91
N PHE A 53 14.61 -11.59 -11.15
CA PHE A 53 13.97 -10.29 -11.09
C PHE A 53 14.84 -9.23 -10.38
N ASN A 54 15.45 -9.58 -9.25
CA ASN A 54 16.39 -8.70 -8.55
C ASN A 54 17.57 -8.32 -9.44
N ASP A 55 18.16 -9.27 -10.16
CA ASP A 55 19.30 -9.04 -11.05
C ASP A 55 18.97 -8.09 -12.21
N SER A 56 17.74 -8.17 -12.71
CA SER A 56 17.29 -7.35 -13.85
C SER A 56 16.83 -5.96 -13.47
N THR A 57 16.33 -5.75 -12.23
CA THR A 57 15.66 -4.50 -11.82
C THR A 57 16.29 -3.84 -10.60
N SER A 58 17.10 -4.58 -9.84
CA SER A 58 17.60 -4.21 -8.51
C SER A 58 16.50 -4.09 -7.43
N ILE A 59 15.24 -4.45 -7.73
CA ILE A 59 14.15 -4.51 -6.75
C ILE A 59 14.23 -5.86 -6.05
N GLN A 60 14.18 -5.86 -4.73
CA GLN A 60 14.25 -7.09 -3.93
C GLN A 60 12.87 -7.47 -3.42
N ILE A 61 12.38 -8.62 -3.84
CA ILE A 61 11.17 -9.24 -3.30
C ILE A 61 11.62 -10.40 -2.42
N ALA A 62 11.30 -10.35 -1.13
CA ALA A 62 11.55 -11.46 -0.20
C ALA A 62 10.24 -12.12 0.20
N VAL A 63 10.24 -13.44 0.30
CA VAL A 63 9.12 -14.25 0.78
C VAL A 63 9.53 -14.94 2.06
N VAL A 64 8.76 -14.74 3.13
CA VAL A 64 9.01 -15.35 4.44
C VAL A 64 7.76 -16.11 4.88
N ILE A 65 7.91 -17.41 5.05
CA ILE A 65 6.88 -18.29 5.58
C ILE A 65 7.29 -18.73 6.98
N MET A 66 6.44 -18.42 7.95
CA MET A 66 6.69 -18.72 9.36
C MET A 66 5.47 -19.33 10.03
N LYS A 67 5.67 -19.90 11.21
CA LYS A 67 4.59 -20.54 11.95
C LYS A 67 3.58 -19.51 12.46
N SER A 68 4.04 -18.47 13.12
CA SER A 68 3.21 -17.45 13.78
C SER A 68 4.01 -16.18 14.03
N THR A 69 3.35 -15.04 14.05
CA THR A 69 3.90 -13.76 14.55
C THR A 69 3.71 -13.57 16.04
N GLY A 70 3.15 -14.57 16.73
CA GLY A 70 2.85 -14.52 18.16
C GLY A 70 1.77 -13.50 18.49
N SER A 71 2.04 -12.60 19.43
CA SER A 71 1.09 -11.55 19.84
C SER A 71 1.13 -10.30 18.96
N TYR A 72 2.02 -10.27 17.97
CA TYR A 72 2.20 -9.09 17.13
C TYR A 72 1.24 -9.08 15.94
N ASP A 73 0.82 -7.88 15.55
CA ASP A 73 0.14 -7.69 14.26
C ASP A 73 1.10 -8.03 13.12
N ILE A 74 0.60 -8.69 12.08
CA ILE A 74 1.44 -9.15 10.98
C ILE A 74 2.03 -8.01 10.15
N ASN A 75 1.35 -6.85 10.07
CA ASN A 75 1.88 -5.66 9.42
C ASN A 75 3.06 -5.10 10.20
N ASP A 76 2.88 -4.92 11.50
CA ASP A 76 3.94 -4.40 12.36
C ASP A 76 5.15 -5.33 12.38
N TYR A 77 4.91 -6.64 12.45
CA TYR A 77 5.96 -7.65 12.40
C TYR A 77 6.69 -7.61 11.05
N GLY A 78 5.94 -7.64 9.95
CA GLY A 78 6.51 -7.62 8.60
C GLY A 78 7.32 -6.36 8.32
N GLN A 79 6.83 -5.20 8.74
CA GLN A 79 7.54 -3.93 8.60
C GLN A 79 8.86 -3.91 9.38
N GLN A 80 8.85 -4.38 10.63
CA GLN A 80 10.06 -4.46 11.44
C GLN A 80 11.04 -5.47 10.86
N LEU A 81 10.54 -6.61 10.35
CA LEU A 81 11.37 -7.63 9.69
C LEU A 81 12.03 -7.09 8.42
N LEU A 82 11.26 -6.37 7.58
CA LEU A 82 11.77 -5.71 6.37
C LEU A 82 12.94 -4.78 6.70
N ARG A 83 12.79 -3.97 7.74
CA ARG A 83 13.84 -3.05 8.22
C ARG A 83 15.03 -3.79 8.83
N LYS A 84 14.78 -4.78 9.69
CA LYS A 84 15.83 -5.54 10.37
C LYS A 84 16.70 -6.32 9.39
N TRP A 85 16.08 -6.93 8.39
CA TRP A 85 16.80 -7.63 7.34
C TRP A 85 17.40 -6.69 6.30
N GLY A 86 16.90 -5.45 6.22
CA GLY A 86 17.33 -4.46 5.25
C GLY A 86 16.98 -4.87 3.83
N ILE A 87 15.74 -5.38 3.63
CA ILE A 87 15.25 -5.82 2.31
C ILE A 87 15.20 -4.62 1.38
N GLY A 88 15.77 -4.74 0.18
CA GLY A 88 15.95 -3.65 -0.76
C GLY A 88 17.31 -2.97 -0.67
N GLN A 89 17.57 -2.04 -1.57
CA GLN A 89 18.80 -1.27 -1.59
C GLN A 89 18.71 -0.08 -0.65
N LYS A 90 19.81 0.21 0.08
CA LYS A 90 19.87 1.28 1.10
C LYS A 90 19.46 2.65 0.57
N GLU A 91 19.86 3.00 -0.65
CA GLU A 91 19.59 4.33 -1.23
C GLU A 91 18.21 4.39 -1.89
N LYS A 92 17.74 3.28 -2.42
CA LYS A 92 16.48 3.19 -3.16
C LYS A 92 15.30 2.78 -2.30
N ASN A 93 15.54 2.06 -1.20
CA ASN A 93 14.50 1.50 -0.31
C ASN A 93 13.42 0.72 -1.07
N ASN A 94 13.82 -0.02 -2.10
CA ASN A 94 12.98 -0.70 -3.08
C ASN A 94 12.76 -2.18 -2.73
N GLY A 95 12.68 -2.48 -1.45
CA GLY A 95 12.39 -3.82 -0.95
C GLY A 95 10.90 -4.08 -0.82
N ILE A 96 10.49 -5.31 -1.06
CA ILE A 96 9.13 -5.80 -0.87
C ILE A 96 9.23 -7.10 -0.07
N LEU A 97 8.43 -7.22 0.97
CA LEU A 97 8.35 -8.42 1.80
C LEU A 97 6.94 -9.01 1.73
N VAL A 98 6.85 -10.25 1.28
CA VAL A 98 5.65 -11.08 1.40
C VAL A 98 5.83 -11.98 2.61
N ILE A 99 5.02 -11.83 3.64
CA ILE A 99 5.08 -12.62 4.87
C ILE A 99 3.80 -13.42 5.06
N VAL A 100 3.96 -14.68 5.45
CA VAL A 100 2.86 -15.62 5.68
C VAL A 100 3.04 -16.31 7.04
N ALA A 101 2.06 -16.17 7.92
CA ALA A 101 2.01 -16.81 9.24
C ALA A 101 0.96 -17.94 9.20
N ILE A 102 1.45 -19.17 8.99
CA ILE A 102 0.60 -20.33 8.67
C ILE A 102 -0.41 -20.65 9.79
N SER A 103 0.06 -20.70 11.05
CA SER A 103 -0.82 -21.05 12.18
C SER A 103 -1.83 -19.94 12.49
N ASP A 104 -1.47 -18.69 12.21
CA ASP A 104 -2.33 -17.52 12.43
C ASP A 104 -3.31 -17.31 11.28
N ARG A 105 -3.10 -18.01 10.14
CA ARG A 105 -3.80 -17.78 8.87
C ARG A 105 -3.79 -16.31 8.47
N LYS A 106 -2.63 -15.68 8.60
CA LYS A 106 -2.41 -14.27 8.28
C LYS A 106 -1.31 -14.15 7.24
N MET A 107 -1.46 -13.16 6.38
CA MET A 107 -0.47 -12.81 5.35
C MET A 107 -0.39 -11.30 5.20
N ALA A 108 0.76 -10.79 4.80
CA ALA A 108 0.94 -9.38 4.50
C ALA A 108 1.95 -9.19 3.38
N ILE A 109 1.80 -8.09 2.66
CA ILE A 109 2.79 -7.57 1.71
C ILE A 109 3.22 -6.21 2.25
N GLN A 110 4.50 -6.05 2.54
CA GLN A 110 5.07 -4.80 3.05
C GLN A 110 5.99 -4.20 1.99
N THR A 111 5.90 -2.89 1.80
CA THR A 111 6.68 -2.17 0.80
C THR A 111 7.69 -1.23 1.46
N GLY A 112 8.89 -1.19 0.89
CA GLY A 112 9.85 -0.14 1.18
C GLY A 112 9.45 1.17 0.50
N TYR A 113 9.95 2.29 1.00
CA TYR A 113 9.59 3.63 0.49
C TYR A 113 9.70 3.80 -1.02
N GLY A 114 10.72 3.19 -1.64
CA GLY A 114 10.92 3.27 -3.10
C GLY A 114 10.02 2.35 -3.91
N ALA A 115 9.33 1.43 -3.26
CA ALA A 115 8.38 0.52 -3.90
C ALA A 115 6.91 0.98 -3.76
N GLU A 116 6.62 1.96 -2.89
CA GLU A 116 5.25 2.45 -2.65
C GLU A 116 4.61 3.08 -3.91
N GLY A 117 5.41 3.72 -4.75
CA GLY A 117 4.91 4.32 -6.00
C GLY A 117 4.34 3.28 -6.97
N PRO A 118 5.13 2.31 -7.41
CA PRO A 118 4.67 1.27 -8.32
C PRO A 118 3.75 0.23 -7.68
N LEU A 119 3.85 0.03 -6.35
CA LEU A 119 3.05 -0.96 -5.62
C LEU A 119 2.33 -0.30 -4.42
N PRO A 120 1.31 0.52 -4.66
CA PRO A 120 0.54 1.17 -3.58
C PRO A 120 -0.31 0.17 -2.80
N ASP A 121 -0.75 0.56 -1.58
CA ASP A 121 -1.49 -0.30 -0.66
C ASP A 121 -2.76 -0.90 -1.26
N VAL A 122 -3.46 -0.16 -2.11
CA VAL A 122 -4.65 -0.67 -2.81
C VAL A 122 -4.31 -1.87 -3.70
N LEU A 123 -3.14 -1.83 -4.35
CA LEU A 123 -2.70 -2.92 -5.21
C LEU A 123 -2.20 -4.11 -4.40
N THR A 124 -1.45 -3.89 -3.32
CA THR A 124 -1.05 -4.98 -2.41
C THR A 124 -2.27 -5.66 -1.80
N GLN A 125 -3.30 -4.89 -1.43
CA GLN A 125 -4.56 -5.44 -0.93
C GLN A 125 -5.28 -6.30 -1.98
N ARG A 126 -5.30 -5.86 -3.24
CA ARG A 126 -5.88 -6.62 -4.34
C ARG A 126 -5.14 -7.95 -4.55
N ILE A 127 -3.83 -7.93 -4.64
CA ILE A 127 -2.99 -9.15 -4.75
C ILE A 127 -3.28 -10.13 -3.61
N ILE A 128 -3.39 -9.63 -2.38
CA ILE A 128 -3.75 -10.48 -1.24
C ILE A 128 -5.13 -11.13 -1.42
N GLN A 129 -6.14 -10.38 -1.86
CA GLN A 129 -7.51 -10.90 -1.96
C GLN A 129 -7.72 -11.81 -3.17
N ASP A 130 -7.11 -11.47 -4.30
CA ASP A 130 -7.39 -12.12 -5.59
C ASP A 130 -6.43 -13.30 -5.85
N ASP A 131 -5.15 -13.17 -5.45
CA ASP A 131 -4.13 -14.19 -5.69
C ASP A 131 -3.88 -15.06 -4.47
N MET A 132 -3.49 -14.47 -3.33
CA MET A 132 -3.04 -15.26 -2.19
C MET A 132 -4.19 -15.97 -1.48
N LYS A 133 -5.25 -15.24 -1.17
CA LYS A 133 -6.33 -15.75 -0.32
C LYS A 133 -7.08 -16.96 -0.88
N PRO A 134 -7.50 -17.02 -2.16
CA PRO A 134 -8.19 -18.17 -2.72
C PRO A 134 -7.29 -19.41 -2.75
N HIS A 135 -6.03 -19.26 -3.17
CA HIS A 135 -5.04 -20.34 -3.19
C HIS A 135 -4.77 -20.89 -1.77
N PHE A 136 -4.55 -20.01 -0.79
CA PHE A 136 -4.27 -20.43 0.58
C PHE A 136 -5.46 -21.12 1.25
N LYS A 137 -6.70 -20.70 0.93
CA LYS A 137 -7.91 -21.44 1.34
C LYS A 137 -7.98 -22.83 0.76
N ALA A 138 -7.46 -23.03 -0.45
CA ALA A 138 -7.37 -24.34 -1.10
C ALA A 138 -6.16 -25.15 -0.63
N GLY A 139 -5.28 -24.59 0.21
CA GLY A 139 -4.03 -25.23 0.65
C GLY A 139 -2.89 -25.14 -0.37
N ASP A 140 -3.09 -24.44 -1.47
CA ASP A 140 -2.09 -24.20 -2.52
C ASP A 140 -1.24 -22.98 -2.19
N TYR A 141 -0.29 -23.13 -1.28
CA TYR A 141 0.58 -22.04 -0.85
C TYR A 141 1.55 -21.60 -1.95
N TYR A 142 2.06 -22.56 -2.73
CA TYR A 142 2.96 -22.22 -3.82
C TYR A 142 2.24 -21.39 -4.91
N GLY A 143 1.09 -21.87 -5.37
CA GLY A 143 0.33 -21.17 -6.40
C GLY A 143 -0.04 -19.75 -6.00
N GLY A 144 -0.45 -19.54 -4.74
CA GLY A 144 -0.76 -18.21 -4.23
C GLY A 144 0.47 -17.27 -4.15
N LEU A 145 1.62 -17.80 -3.75
CA LEU A 145 2.87 -17.01 -3.70
C LEU A 145 3.43 -16.74 -5.09
N ASP A 146 3.31 -17.70 -5.99
CA ASP A 146 3.76 -17.56 -7.37
C ASP A 146 2.95 -16.49 -8.11
N ALA A 147 1.62 -16.56 -8.03
CA ALA A 147 0.71 -15.55 -8.59
C ALA A 147 0.95 -14.16 -7.99
N ALA A 148 1.01 -14.05 -6.67
CA ALA A 148 1.25 -12.78 -5.99
C ALA A 148 2.59 -12.15 -6.40
N THR A 149 3.65 -12.93 -6.48
CA THR A 149 4.97 -12.42 -6.91
C THR A 149 4.99 -12.03 -8.38
N ASP A 150 4.24 -12.70 -9.24
CA ASP A 150 4.08 -12.31 -10.65
C ASP A 150 3.38 -10.95 -10.77
N ASP A 151 2.33 -10.72 -10.01
CA ASP A 151 1.60 -9.44 -10.05
C ASP A 151 2.42 -8.30 -9.40
N ILE A 152 3.19 -8.58 -8.34
CA ILE A 152 4.16 -7.63 -7.81
C ILE A 152 5.21 -7.27 -8.86
N ILE A 153 5.74 -8.24 -9.60
CA ILE A 153 6.70 -8.04 -10.68
C ILE A 153 6.10 -7.18 -11.81
N LYS A 154 4.88 -7.48 -12.25
CA LYS A 154 4.17 -6.69 -13.28
C LYS A 154 3.94 -5.25 -12.81
N ALA A 155 3.50 -5.06 -11.58
CA ALA A 155 3.27 -3.74 -11.01
C ALA A 155 4.56 -2.90 -10.99
N THR A 156 5.64 -3.48 -10.51
CA THR A 156 6.93 -2.79 -10.38
C THR A 156 7.60 -2.51 -11.72
N LYS A 157 7.29 -3.26 -12.78
CA LYS A 157 7.69 -2.97 -14.17
C LYS A 157 6.79 -1.94 -14.85
N GLY A 158 5.71 -1.49 -14.21
CA GLY A 158 4.73 -0.60 -14.80
C GLY A 158 3.79 -1.28 -15.82
N GLU A 159 3.77 -2.60 -15.83
CA GLU A 159 2.92 -3.40 -16.73
C GLU A 159 1.52 -3.64 -16.15
N PHE A 160 1.32 -3.35 -14.88
CA PHE A 160 0.03 -3.50 -14.22
C PHE A 160 -0.91 -2.38 -14.68
N LYS A 161 -1.76 -2.67 -15.64
CA LYS A 161 -2.92 -1.83 -15.92
C LYS A 161 -3.93 -2.13 -14.81
N ALA A 162 -4.19 -1.15 -13.95
CA ALA A 162 -5.37 -1.21 -13.10
C ALA A 162 -6.56 -1.41 -14.05
N GLU A 163 -7.14 -2.60 -14.08
CA GLU A 163 -8.48 -2.75 -14.63
C GLU A 163 -9.32 -1.76 -13.83
N ALA A 164 -9.86 -0.77 -14.55
CA ALA A 164 -10.84 0.11 -13.96
C ALA A 164 -11.82 -0.82 -13.25
N GLN A 165 -11.97 -0.68 -11.92
CA GLN A 165 -13.08 -1.27 -11.24
C GLN A 165 -14.28 -0.86 -12.10
N GLU A 166 -14.86 -1.80 -12.86
CA GLU A 166 -16.25 -1.69 -13.20
C GLU A 166 -16.91 -1.54 -11.85
N ASN A 167 -17.16 -0.27 -11.48
CA ASN A 167 -18.17 0.00 -10.50
C ASN A 167 -19.37 -0.75 -11.03
N ASP A 168 -19.67 -1.91 -10.43
CA ASP A 168 -21.01 -2.42 -10.36
C ASP A 168 -21.82 -1.35 -9.61
N GLN A 169 -21.97 -0.21 -10.25
CA GLN A 169 -23.16 0.58 -10.15
C GLN A 169 -24.23 -0.30 -10.79
N SER A 170 -24.58 -1.38 -10.00
CA SER A 170 -25.87 -1.98 -10.15
C SER A 170 -26.81 -0.81 -10.32
N SER A 171 -27.26 -0.69 -11.55
CA SER A 171 -28.39 0.07 -12.02
C SER A 171 -29.50 0.14 -10.92
N GLY A 172 -29.31 1.02 -9.96
CA GLY A 172 -30.26 1.51 -9.02
C GLY A 172 -30.75 2.85 -9.53
N GLY A 173 -31.63 2.77 -10.53
CA GLY A 173 -32.59 3.76 -10.90
C GLY A 173 -32.08 5.19 -11.10
N ASP A 174 -32.12 5.64 -12.35
CA ASP A 174 -32.14 7.04 -12.80
C ASP A 174 -33.17 7.93 -12.08
N GLY A 175 -33.85 7.41 -11.05
CA GLY A 175 -34.84 8.13 -10.24
C GLY A 175 -34.25 9.04 -9.17
N ALA A 176 -33.11 8.70 -8.57
CA ALA A 176 -32.59 9.47 -7.43
C ALA A 176 -32.08 10.86 -7.85
N GLY A 177 -31.41 10.96 -8.99
CA GLY A 177 -30.95 12.24 -9.56
C GLY A 177 -32.13 13.16 -9.92
N ILE A 178 -33.19 12.59 -10.48
CA ILE A 178 -34.41 13.33 -10.84
C ILE A 178 -35.13 13.78 -9.58
N ILE A 179 -35.22 12.96 -8.54
CA ILE A 179 -35.85 13.31 -7.27
C ILE A 179 -35.10 14.46 -6.59
N ILE A 180 -33.77 14.42 -6.54
CA ILE A 180 -32.95 15.51 -5.98
C ILE A 180 -33.14 16.80 -6.77
N LEU A 181 -33.18 16.73 -8.09
CA LEU A 181 -33.42 17.89 -8.95
C LEU A 181 -34.83 18.48 -8.73
N ILE A 182 -35.85 17.64 -8.61
CA ILE A 182 -37.24 18.06 -8.30
C ILE A 182 -37.29 18.73 -6.93
N VAL A 183 -36.61 18.16 -5.91
CA VAL A 183 -36.56 18.76 -4.56
C VAL A 183 -35.90 20.14 -4.60
N ILE A 184 -34.78 20.28 -5.33
CA ILE A 184 -34.11 21.59 -5.48
C ILE A 184 -35.02 22.59 -6.17
N VAL A 185 -35.69 22.20 -7.27
CA VAL A 185 -36.66 23.08 -7.97
C VAL A 185 -37.84 23.49 -7.07
N VAL A 186 -38.37 22.54 -6.31
CA VAL A 186 -39.47 22.84 -5.35
C VAL A 186 -39.00 23.80 -4.26
N VAL A 187 -37.82 23.63 -3.71
CA VAL A 187 -37.24 24.53 -2.70
C VAL A 187 -37.03 25.93 -3.29
N ILE A 188 -36.54 26.04 -4.52
CA ILE A 188 -36.38 27.34 -5.22
C ILE A 188 -37.73 27.99 -5.45
N LEU A 189 -38.72 27.24 -5.90
CA LEU A 189 -40.09 27.77 -6.08
C LEU A 189 -40.69 28.24 -4.76
N ILE A 190 -40.53 27.49 -3.67
CA ILE A 190 -41.01 27.91 -2.33
C ILE A 190 -40.33 29.21 -1.91
N ILE A 191 -39.02 29.37 -2.15
CA ILE A 191 -38.29 30.61 -1.83
C ILE A 191 -38.84 31.79 -2.67
N ILE A 192 -39.05 31.56 -3.97
CA ILE A 192 -39.58 32.61 -4.88
C ILE A 192 -41.03 33.01 -4.49
N PHE A 193 -41.90 32.03 -4.22
CA PHE A 193 -43.29 32.30 -3.87
C PHE A 193 -43.47 32.84 -2.45
N ARG A 194 -42.64 32.39 -1.51
CA ARG A 194 -42.62 32.91 -0.14
C ARG A 194 -42.17 34.37 -0.06
N ASN A 195 -41.37 34.81 -1.05
CA ASN A 195 -40.89 36.19 -1.10
C ASN A 195 -41.83 37.12 -1.89
N ARG A 196 -42.96 36.60 -2.37
CA ARG A 196 -43.95 37.36 -3.16
C ARG A 196 -45.19 37.84 -2.38
N GLY A 197 -45.18 37.56 -1.06
CA GLY A 197 -46.28 37.97 -0.18
C GLY A 197 -45.86 39.00 0.84
N GLY A 198 -46.11 40.28 0.63
CA GLY A 198 -46.06 41.27 1.68
C GLY A 198 -45.32 42.54 1.31
N GLY A 199 -46.09 43.54 0.91
CA GLY A 199 -45.62 44.85 0.50
C GLY A 199 -45.08 45.72 1.62
N GLY A 200 -44.40 46.76 1.19
CA GLY A 200 -44.28 48.02 1.98
C GLY A 200 -42.88 48.35 2.47
N GLY A 201 -42.18 49.22 1.75
CA GLY A 201 -41.57 50.32 2.44
C GLY A 201 -40.04 50.33 2.60
N ARG A 202 -39.48 51.24 1.86
CA ARG A 202 -38.32 52.06 2.18
C ARG A 202 -36.96 51.65 1.60
N GLN A 203 -36.66 52.40 0.55
CA GLN A 203 -35.29 52.63 0.02
C GLN A 203 -34.34 53.11 1.10
N ILE A 204 -33.23 52.44 1.25
CA ILE A 204 -31.98 53.10 1.62
C ILE A 204 -30.90 52.61 0.64
N ILE A 205 -30.51 53.54 -0.22
CA ILE A 205 -29.35 53.40 -1.11
C ILE A 205 -28.12 53.52 -0.23
N ASP A 206 -27.30 52.45 -0.17
CA ASP A 206 -25.92 52.64 0.23
C ASP A 206 -25.00 52.03 -0.83
N ARG A 207 -24.23 52.91 -1.41
CA ARG A 207 -23.20 52.65 -2.42
C ARG A 207 -21.98 52.05 -1.73
N ARG A 208 -21.77 50.77 -1.83
CA ARG A 208 -20.41 50.20 -1.86
C ARG A 208 -20.43 48.82 -2.48
N GLY A 209 -19.90 48.75 -3.69
CA GLY A 209 -19.72 47.47 -4.40
C GLY A 209 -18.68 46.61 -3.66
N GLY A 210 -19.14 45.43 -3.34
CA GLY A 210 -18.32 44.34 -2.83
C GLY A 210 -18.94 43.04 -3.34
N ALA A 211 -18.50 42.62 -4.51
CA ALA A 211 -18.83 41.28 -5.00
C ALA A 211 -18.19 40.27 -4.03
N SER A 212 -19.03 39.40 -3.45
CA SER A 212 -18.57 38.43 -2.48
C SER A 212 -17.54 37.50 -3.14
N PRO A 213 -16.47 37.08 -2.43
CA PRO A 213 -15.40 36.25 -2.96
C PRO A 213 -15.86 34.88 -3.47
N PHE A 214 -17.07 34.48 -3.09
CA PHE A 214 -17.64 33.18 -3.45
C PHE A 214 -17.94 33.03 -4.96
N TRP A 215 -18.39 34.09 -5.62
CA TRP A 215 -18.70 34.05 -7.05
C TRP A 215 -17.44 34.00 -7.95
N TRP A 216 -16.33 34.53 -7.48
CA TRP A 216 -15.05 34.46 -8.19
C TRP A 216 -14.44 33.06 -8.12
N PHE A 217 -14.66 32.34 -7.02
CA PHE A 217 -14.22 30.95 -6.88
C PHE A 217 -14.99 30.00 -7.81
N LEU A 218 -16.30 30.21 -7.93
CA LEU A 218 -17.16 29.38 -8.79
C LEU A 218 -16.91 29.61 -10.28
N ALA A 219 -16.65 30.88 -10.68
CA ALA A 219 -16.34 31.21 -12.07
C ALA A 219 -14.95 30.77 -12.50
N GLY A 220 -13.98 30.73 -11.57
CA GLY A 220 -12.59 30.28 -11.84
C GLY A 220 -12.48 28.78 -12.05
N SER A 221 -13.35 27.97 -11.43
CA SER A 221 -13.32 26.50 -11.58
C SER A 221 -13.99 26.00 -12.84
N MET A 222 -14.77 26.82 -13.55
CA MET A 222 -15.53 26.41 -14.73
C MET A 222 -14.91 26.83 -16.07
N LEU A 223 -13.86 27.69 -16.05
CA LEU A 223 -13.19 28.17 -17.26
C LEU A 223 -11.70 27.83 -17.36
N GLY A 224 -11.16 27.01 -16.45
CA GLY A 224 -9.76 26.60 -16.45
C GLY A 224 -9.50 25.26 -17.15
N GLY A 225 -9.96 25.11 -18.36
CA GLY A 225 -9.56 24.02 -19.24
C GLY A 225 -8.39 24.47 -20.12
N SER A 226 -7.37 23.58 -20.21
CA SER A 226 -6.31 23.64 -21.22
C SER A 226 -5.12 24.55 -20.90
N GLY A 227 -4.06 23.95 -20.43
CA GLY A 227 -2.73 24.51 -20.38
C GLY A 227 -1.67 23.39 -20.43
N ARG A 228 -1.17 23.13 -21.63
CA ARG A 228 0.02 22.33 -21.88
C ARG A 228 1.23 22.90 -21.14
N SER A 229 2.00 22.03 -20.51
CA SER A 229 3.40 22.29 -20.17
C SER A 229 4.12 20.94 -20.32
N SER A 230 4.77 20.77 -21.38
CA SER A 230 6.14 20.77 -21.82
C SER A 230 7.17 20.37 -20.79
N GLY A 231 7.74 19.15 -21.00
CA GLY A 231 9.15 18.84 -20.97
C GLY A 231 9.85 18.81 -19.61
N SER A 232 10.29 17.63 -19.24
CA SER A 232 11.65 17.48 -18.72
C SER A 232 12.18 16.11 -19.11
N ASP A 233 13.12 16.17 -19.99
CA ASP A 233 14.12 15.20 -20.38
C ASP A 233 14.75 14.53 -19.16
N TRP A 234 14.62 13.22 -19.03
CA TRP A 234 15.47 12.44 -18.16
C TRP A 234 16.34 11.54 -19.02
N GLY A 235 17.57 11.93 -19.04
CA GLY A 235 18.65 11.35 -19.79
C GLY A 235 18.77 9.84 -19.66
N GLY A 236 19.10 9.26 -20.82
CA GLY A 236 19.38 7.88 -21.02
C GLY A 236 20.51 7.37 -20.14
N PHE A 237 20.31 6.21 -19.56
CA PHE A 237 21.38 5.36 -19.07
C PHE A 237 21.70 4.30 -20.12
N SER A 238 22.80 4.55 -20.80
CA SER A 238 23.50 3.61 -21.66
C SER A 238 23.92 2.38 -20.89
N GLY A 239 23.64 1.21 -21.46
CA GLY A 239 23.87 -0.10 -20.94
C GLY A 239 25.32 -0.44 -20.61
N GLY A 240 25.45 -1.30 -19.64
CA GLY A 240 26.61 -2.14 -19.38
C GLY A 240 26.20 -3.58 -19.55
N SER A 241 26.54 -4.16 -20.68
CA SER A 241 26.52 -5.60 -20.92
C SER A 241 27.60 -6.25 -20.06
N GLY A 242 27.22 -7.14 -19.17
CA GLY A 242 28.12 -7.95 -18.36
C GLY A 242 27.54 -9.34 -18.16
N GLY A 243 28.24 -10.30 -18.72
CA GLY A 243 27.96 -11.70 -18.97
C GLY A 243 27.47 -12.53 -17.80
N GLY A 244 26.80 -13.61 -18.19
CA GLY A 244 26.21 -14.62 -17.35
C GLY A 244 27.22 -15.35 -16.44
N GLY A 245 26.74 -15.58 -15.25
CA GLY A 245 27.23 -16.53 -14.28
C GLY A 245 26.05 -16.75 -13.34
N GLY A 246 25.66 -18.02 -13.13
CA GLY A 246 24.60 -18.37 -12.21
C GLY A 246 24.94 -17.88 -10.81
N GLY A 247 24.55 -16.62 -10.53
CA GLY A 247 24.77 -15.97 -9.27
C GLY A 247 23.60 -16.26 -8.34
N GLY A 248 23.88 -16.87 -7.20
CA GLY A 248 22.95 -16.90 -6.09
C GLY A 248 22.69 -15.49 -5.58
N PHE A 249 21.61 -15.32 -4.81
CA PHE A 249 21.24 -14.06 -4.20
C PHE A 249 22.41 -13.47 -3.38
N GLY A 250 22.84 -12.25 -3.74
CA GLY A 250 24.00 -11.57 -3.14
C GLY A 250 23.75 -10.94 -1.77
N GLY A 251 22.54 -11.15 -1.19
CA GLY A 251 22.12 -10.62 0.09
C GLY A 251 21.31 -9.32 -0.01
N PHE A 252 20.63 -8.96 1.07
CA PHE A 252 19.84 -7.75 1.16
C PHE A 252 20.72 -6.49 1.27
N GLY A 253 20.30 -5.43 0.59
CA GLY A 253 21.09 -4.20 0.40
C GLY A 253 20.93 -3.13 1.48
N GLY A 254 20.13 -3.36 2.53
CA GLY A 254 19.97 -2.41 3.63
C GLY A 254 18.85 -1.39 3.42
N GLY A 255 17.83 -1.74 2.64
CA GLY A 255 16.62 -0.93 2.45
C GLY A 255 15.76 -0.77 3.70
N SER A 256 14.86 0.23 3.69
CA SER A 256 13.92 0.53 4.76
C SER A 256 12.52 0.82 4.21
N GLY A 257 11.49 0.69 5.04
CA GLY A 257 10.10 0.95 4.69
C GLY A 257 9.36 1.77 5.74
N GLY A 258 8.31 2.48 5.33
CA GLY A 258 7.51 3.39 6.15
C GLY A 258 6.24 2.80 6.75
N GLY A 259 5.85 1.61 6.32
CA GLY A 259 4.58 0.98 6.71
C GLY A 259 3.57 0.91 5.58
N GLY A 260 4.01 1.17 4.35
CA GLY A 260 3.23 0.85 3.16
C GLY A 260 3.04 -0.65 3.03
N GLY A 261 1.92 -1.05 2.43
CA GLY A 261 1.53 -2.44 2.25
C GLY A 261 0.16 -2.77 2.81
N SER A 262 -0.20 -4.02 2.77
CA SER A 262 -1.50 -4.50 3.22
C SER A 262 -1.41 -5.88 3.85
N SER A 263 -2.45 -6.27 4.57
CA SER A 263 -2.55 -7.60 5.15
C SER A 263 -3.93 -8.23 4.96
N GLY A 264 -4.00 -9.53 5.15
CA GLY A 264 -5.24 -10.30 5.06
C GLY A 264 -5.17 -11.59 5.85
N SER A 265 -6.29 -12.28 5.83
CA SER A 265 -6.43 -13.63 6.42
C SER A 265 -7.21 -14.52 5.47
N TRP A 266 -7.00 -15.84 5.58
CA TRP A 266 -7.68 -16.86 4.80
C TRP A 266 -8.34 -17.94 5.64
#